data_4b09c27571f1068c560b186c51c83b3b
#
_entry.id   4b09c27571f1068c560b186c51c83b3b
#
_cell.length_a   1.000
_cell.length_b   1.000
_cell.length_c   1.000
_cell.angle_alpha   90.00
_cell.angle_beta   90.00
_cell.angle_gamma   90.00
#
_symmetry.space_group_name_H-M   'P 1'
#
loop_
_entity.id
_entity.type
_entity.pdbx_description
1 polymer ?
#
loop_
_entity_poly.entity_id
_entity_poly.type
_entity_poly.pdbx_seq_one_letter_code
_entity_poly.pdbx_strand_id
1 'polypeptide(L)' 'MVETAVYLSKQISEKTIVLTGAMISYKFGSSDGLFNLGSAMAFVQTLKEGIYIAMNGRYFHPANVRKNKEDGVFEELV' A
#
# COMPACT_ATOMS: atom_id res chain seq x y z
N MET A 1 5.76 6.44 -1.63
CA MET A 1 4.40 5.82 -1.68
C MET A 1 3.41 6.51 -0.76
N VAL A 2 3.75 6.68 0.51
CA VAL A 2 2.84 7.33 1.47
C VAL A 2 2.54 8.76 1.06
N GLU A 3 3.54 9.52 0.67
CA GLU A 3 3.37 10.91 0.24
C GLU A 3 2.43 11.02 -0.96
N THR A 4 2.61 10.13 -1.94
CA THR A 4 1.76 10.08 -3.13
C THR A 4 0.32 9.77 -2.74
N ALA A 5 0.12 8.80 -1.84
CA ALA A 5 -1.20 8.42 -1.39
C ALA A 5 -1.91 9.56 -0.65
N VAL A 6 -1.19 10.27 0.20
CA VAL A 6 -1.74 11.43 0.91
C VAL A 6 -2.13 12.53 -0.07
N TYR A 7 -1.28 12.79 -1.06
CA TYR A 7 -1.58 13.79 -2.09
C TYR A 7 -2.86 13.41 -2.84
N LEU A 8 -2.95 12.15 -3.30
CA LEU A 8 -4.11 11.67 -4.05
C LEU A 8 -5.40 11.74 -3.22
N SER A 9 -5.32 11.47 -1.92
CA SER A 9 -6.50 11.52 -1.07
C SER A 9 -7.11 12.91 -0.98
N LYS A 10 -6.35 13.95 -1.26
CA LYS A 10 -6.81 15.33 -1.27
C LYS A 10 -7.38 15.76 -2.63
N GLN A 11 -7.02 15.04 -3.70
CA GLN A 11 -7.36 15.43 -5.07
C GLN A 11 -8.47 14.59 -5.68
N ILE A 12 -8.62 13.34 -5.24
CA ILE A 12 -9.51 12.39 -5.87
C ILE A 12 -10.54 11.90 -4.85
N SER A 13 -11.81 11.87 -5.27
CA SER A 13 -12.91 11.32 -4.49
C SER A 13 -13.72 10.36 -5.36
N GLU A 14 -14.58 9.59 -4.71
CA GLU A 14 -15.51 8.67 -5.38
C GLU A 14 -14.83 7.53 -6.17
N LYS A 15 -13.57 7.24 -5.83
CA LYS A 15 -12.83 6.13 -6.43
C LYS A 15 -12.08 5.36 -5.36
N THR A 16 -11.87 4.08 -5.62
CA THR A 16 -11.00 3.25 -4.77
C THR A 16 -9.68 3.10 -5.49
N ILE A 17 -8.62 3.62 -4.88
CA ILE A 17 -7.27 3.57 -5.43
C ILE A 17 -6.37 2.90 -4.40
N VAL A 18 -5.66 1.87 -4.82
CA VAL A 18 -4.75 1.13 -3.95
C VAL A 18 -3.34 1.23 -4.51
N LEU A 19 -2.45 1.80 -3.72
CA LEU A 19 -1.03 1.88 -4.05
C LEU A 19 -0.30 0.71 -3.41
N THR A 20 0.63 0.14 -4.14
CA THR A 20 1.42 -0.98 -3.65
C THR A 20 2.83 -0.93 -4.25
N GLY A 21 3.69 -1.81 -3.77
CA GLY A 21 5.06 -1.90 -4.24
C GLY A 21 5.74 -3.12 -3.65
N ALA A 22 7.06 -3.10 -3.62
CA ALA A 22 7.87 -4.18 -3.06
C ALA A 22 8.85 -3.61 -2.05
N MET A 23 9.01 -4.32 -0.93
CA MET A 23 10.06 -4.02 0.03
C MET A 23 11.37 -4.67 -0.39
N ILE A 24 11.28 -5.82 -1.08
CA ILE A 24 12.42 -6.59 -1.58
C ILE A 24 12.33 -6.59 -3.10
N SER A 25 13.36 -6.08 -3.78
CA SER A 25 13.36 -6.04 -5.23
C SER A 25 13.73 -7.40 -5.82
N TYR A 26 13.29 -7.68 -7.05
CA TYR A 26 13.66 -8.89 -7.79
C TYR A 26 15.17 -9.03 -7.99
N LYS A 27 15.89 -7.94 -7.91
CA LYS A 27 17.34 -7.88 -8.03
C LYS A 27 18.06 -8.77 -7.01
N PHE A 28 17.42 -9.02 -5.87
CA PHE A 28 18.02 -9.82 -4.80
C PHE A 28 17.40 -11.22 -4.69
N GLY A 29 16.81 -11.72 -5.76
CA GLY A 29 16.20 -13.05 -5.79
C GLY A 29 14.69 -12.98 -5.68
N SER A 30 14.12 -13.53 -4.61
CA SER A 30 12.67 -13.48 -4.41
C SER A 30 12.23 -12.09 -4.00
N SER A 31 11.03 -11.69 -4.42
CA SER A 31 10.46 -10.39 -4.10
C SER A 31 9.05 -10.58 -3.55
N ASP A 32 8.64 -9.64 -2.69
CA ASP A 32 7.28 -9.57 -2.18
C ASP A 32 6.31 -8.86 -3.15
N GLY A 33 6.83 -8.42 -4.31
CA GLY A 33 6.06 -7.62 -5.27
C GLY A 33 4.80 -8.30 -5.80
N LEU A 34 4.90 -9.57 -6.20
CA LEU A 34 3.75 -10.30 -6.73
C LEU A 34 2.68 -10.51 -5.66
N PHE A 35 3.08 -10.82 -4.44
CA PHE A 35 2.14 -10.98 -3.34
C PHE A 35 1.41 -9.66 -3.06
N ASN A 36 2.15 -8.57 -2.99
CA ASN A 36 1.58 -7.25 -2.73
C ASN A 36 0.64 -6.82 -3.87
N LEU A 37 1.02 -7.10 -5.12
CA LEU A 37 0.17 -6.80 -6.28
C LEU A 37 -1.14 -7.59 -6.22
N GLY A 38 -1.07 -8.88 -5.92
CA GLY A 38 -2.26 -9.71 -5.79
C GLY A 38 -3.18 -9.23 -4.68
N SER A 39 -2.60 -8.87 -3.53
CA SER A 39 -3.35 -8.32 -2.40
C SER A 39 -4.02 -6.98 -2.79
N ALA A 40 -3.28 -6.11 -3.48
CA ALA A 40 -3.82 -4.82 -3.91
C ALA A 40 -5.01 -5.00 -4.86
N MET A 41 -4.93 -5.96 -5.77
CA MET A 41 -6.02 -6.25 -6.70
C MET A 41 -7.27 -6.75 -5.96
N ALA A 42 -7.09 -7.54 -4.92
CA ALA A 42 -8.20 -7.98 -4.08
C ALA A 42 -8.81 -6.81 -3.32
N PHE A 43 -7.99 -5.96 -2.72
CA PHE A 43 -8.46 -4.82 -1.94
C PHE A 43 -9.20 -3.80 -2.80
N VAL A 44 -8.73 -3.53 -4.02
CA VAL A 44 -9.38 -2.54 -4.88
C VAL A 44 -10.79 -2.96 -5.28
N GLN A 45 -11.07 -4.25 -5.26
CA GLN A 45 -12.38 -4.79 -5.59
C GLN A 45 -13.35 -4.81 -4.40
N THR A 46 -12.84 -4.74 -3.19
CA THR A 46 -13.65 -4.96 -1.98
C THR A 46 -13.74 -3.76 -1.06
N LEU A 47 -12.75 -2.87 -1.07
CA LEU A 47 -12.74 -1.71 -0.19
C LEU A 47 -13.64 -0.60 -0.73
N LYS A 48 -14.16 0.20 0.20
CA LYS A 48 -14.96 1.38 -0.13
C LYS A 48 -14.08 2.43 -0.79
N GLU A 49 -14.72 3.45 -1.35
CA GLU A 49 -14.03 4.59 -1.93
C GLU A 49 -12.98 5.14 -0.99
N GLY A 50 -11.80 5.44 -1.53
CA GLY A 50 -10.69 5.98 -0.76
C GLY A 50 -9.36 5.61 -1.37
N ILE A 51 -8.32 6.15 -0.75
CA ILE A 51 -6.94 5.89 -1.15
C ILE A 51 -6.32 5.00 -0.07
N TYR A 52 -5.71 3.92 -0.48
CA TYR A 52 -5.14 2.94 0.44
C TYR A 52 -3.73 2.56 0.01
N ILE A 53 -2.94 2.09 0.96
CA ILE A 53 -1.65 1.48 0.71
C ILE A 53 -1.77 0.00 1.07
N ALA A 54 -1.45 -0.89 0.13
CA ALA A 54 -1.48 -2.33 0.36
C ALA A 54 -0.05 -2.87 0.40
N MET A 55 0.34 -3.36 1.55
CA MET A 55 1.66 -3.97 1.76
C MET A 55 1.54 -5.11 2.76
N ASN A 56 2.31 -6.16 2.54
CA ASN A 56 2.40 -7.30 3.47
C ASN A 56 1.05 -7.98 3.75
N GLY A 57 0.16 -8.00 2.75
CA GLY A 57 -1.16 -8.61 2.89
C GLY A 57 -2.15 -7.81 3.71
N ARG A 58 -1.83 -6.55 4.00
CA ARG A 58 -2.69 -5.63 4.76
C ARG A 58 -2.93 -4.37 3.95
N TYR A 59 -3.97 -3.63 4.31
CA TYR A 59 -4.17 -2.29 3.75
C TYR A 59 -4.08 -1.25 4.86
N PHE A 60 -3.67 -0.05 4.47
CA PHE A 60 -3.47 1.07 5.40
C PHE A 60 -4.08 2.33 4.81
N HIS A 61 -4.57 3.20 5.69
CA HIS A 61 -4.95 4.55 5.29
C HIS A 61 -3.69 5.42 5.19
N PRO A 62 -3.55 6.26 4.16
CA PRO A 62 -2.30 7.01 3.94
C PRO A 62 -1.85 7.87 5.11
N ALA A 63 -2.80 8.41 5.88
CA ALA A 63 -2.47 9.27 7.00
C ALA A 63 -2.07 8.51 8.27
N ASN A 64 -2.16 7.19 8.26
CA ASN A 64 -1.93 6.35 9.43
C ASN A 64 -0.99 5.19 9.13
N VAL A 65 0.09 5.46 8.39
CA VAL A 65 1.03 4.41 8.02
C VAL A 65 2.44 4.97 7.94
N ARG A 66 3.40 4.15 8.28
CA ARG A 66 4.81 4.45 8.06
C ARG A 66 5.54 3.19 7.57
N LYS A 67 6.64 3.43 6.87
CA LYS A 67 7.51 2.35 6.41
C LYS A 67 8.53 2.06 7.50
N ASN A 68 8.51 0.84 8.03
CA ASN A 68 9.53 0.37 8.98
C ASN A 68 10.62 -0.35 8.20
N LYS A 69 11.72 0.34 7.94
CA LYS A 69 12.82 -0.20 7.13
C LYS A 69 13.58 -1.31 7.83
N GLU A 70 13.65 -1.28 9.15
CA GLU A 70 14.37 -2.30 9.93
C GLU A 70 13.68 -3.65 9.84
N ASP A 71 12.36 -3.66 9.99
CA ASP A 71 11.57 -4.90 9.94
C ASP A 71 11.08 -5.24 8.53
N GLY A 72 11.28 -4.34 7.57
CA GLY A 72 10.87 -4.56 6.19
C GLY A 72 9.36 -4.60 6.00
N VAL A 73 8.62 -3.84 6.79
CA VAL A 73 7.16 -3.82 6.74
C VAL A 73 6.61 -2.40 6.80
N PHE A 74 5.34 -2.26 6.41
CA PHE A 74 4.57 -1.06 6.69
C PHE A 74 3.75 -1.31 7.94
N GLU A 75 3.58 -0.29 8.76
CA GLU A 75 2.86 -0.42 10.02
C GLU A 75 2.00 0.81 10.29
N GLU A 76 0.95 0.62 11.09
CA GLU A 76 0.10 1.72 11.49
C GLU A 76 0.81 2.60 12.51
N LEU A 77 0.52 3.90 12.45
CA LEU A 77 1.07 4.86 13.41
C LEU A 77 0.36 4.76 14.76
N VAL A 78 -0.90 4.42 14.72
CA VAL A 78 -1.75 4.33 15.92
C VAL A 78 -2.53 3.04 15.92
#